data_b254cc3e3e28d129b0f6c4d1812ae39f
#
_entry.id   b254cc3e3e28d129b0f6c4d1812ae39f
#
_cell.length_a   1.000
_cell.length_b   1.000
_cell.length_c   1.000
_cell.angle_alpha   90.00
_cell.angle_beta   90.00
_cell.angle_gamma   90.00
#
_symmetry.space_group_name_H-M   'P 1'
#
loop_
_entity.id
_entity.type
_entity.pdbx_description
1 polymer ?
#
loop_
_entity_poly.entity_id
_entity_poly.type
_entity_poly.pdbx_seq_one_letter_code
_entity_poly.pdbx_strand_id
1 'polypeptide(L)'
;MESIKGSELNVPDAVFAWVFDGKGGARPLEDNDVIDHAHPCWLHLNYTHPDSADWLASTPLLPNNVRDALAGESLRPRVSRMGDGTLITLRCINGSTDERPDQLVAMRVYMDDGLIVSTRQRKVLALDDVVNDLKEGTGPTDCGSWLVDVCDALTDHASEFIEELHDKIIDLEDNLLDQQIPPRGFLALLRKQLIVMRRYMTPQRDVYARLASERLSWMNDDQRRRMQDIADRLGRGLDEIDSCIARTAV
;
A
#
# COMPACT_ATOMS: atom_id res chain seq x y z
N MET A 1 2.98 -1.91 -23.62
CA MET A 1 3.61 -3.18 -23.20
C MET A 1 3.34 -4.24 -24.25
N GLU A 2 4.37 -4.96 -24.68
CA GLU A 2 4.17 -6.16 -25.50
C GLU A 2 3.47 -7.23 -24.65
N SER A 3 2.60 -8.03 -25.27
CA SER A 3 1.90 -9.09 -24.55
C SER A 3 2.87 -10.18 -24.08
N ILE A 4 2.65 -10.69 -22.87
CA ILE A 4 3.46 -11.72 -22.23
C ILE A 4 2.57 -12.94 -22.00
N LYS A 5 3.06 -14.15 -22.28
CA LYS A 5 2.35 -15.38 -21.93
C LYS A 5 2.53 -15.70 -20.46
N GLY A 6 1.49 -16.26 -19.84
CA GLY A 6 1.53 -16.69 -18.44
C GLY A 6 2.69 -17.62 -18.12
N SER A 7 3.01 -18.53 -19.02
CA SER A 7 4.15 -19.45 -18.89
C SER A 7 5.52 -18.75 -18.82
N GLU A 8 5.65 -17.57 -19.42
CA GLU A 8 6.90 -16.79 -19.41
C GLU A 8 7.17 -16.13 -18.07
N LEU A 9 6.14 -15.93 -17.24
CA LEU A 9 6.30 -15.38 -15.90
C LEU A 9 7.03 -16.33 -14.96
N ASN A 10 6.88 -17.63 -15.18
CA ASN A 10 7.54 -18.69 -14.43
C ASN A 10 7.48 -18.52 -12.91
N VAL A 11 6.27 -18.26 -12.42
CA VAL A 11 6.02 -17.85 -11.03
C VAL A 11 5.95 -19.09 -10.13
N PRO A 12 6.67 -19.14 -9.00
CA PRO A 12 6.54 -20.24 -8.03
C PRO A 12 5.21 -20.16 -7.26
N ASP A 13 4.77 -21.29 -6.69
CA ASP A 13 3.52 -21.40 -5.93
C ASP A 13 3.45 -20.44 -4.73
N ALA A 14 4.59 -20.06 -4.19
CA ALA A 14 4.69 -19.10 -3.07
C ALA A 14 4.30 -17.67 -3.46
N VAL A 15 4.23 -17.35 -4.76
CA VAL A 15 3.84 -16.03 -5.26
C VAL A 15 2.37 -16.05 -5.61
N PHE A 16 1.62 -15.11 -5.04
CA PHE A 16 0.25 -14.84 -5.47
C PHE A 16 0.28 -14.28 -6.89
N ALA A 17 -0.45 -14.87 -7.81
CA ALA A 17 -0.49 -14.44 -9.19
C ALA A 17 -1.91 -14.51 -9.73
N TRP A 18 -2.50 -13.36 -10.02
CA TRP A 18 -3.87 -13.25 -10.53
C TRP A 18 -3.92 -12.43 -11.81
N VAL A 19 -4.77 -12.86 -12.74
CA VAL A 19 -5.06 -12.18 -14.00
C VAL A 19 -6.43 -11.53 -13.92
N PHE A 20 -6.51 -10.24 -14.25
CA PHE A 20 -7.76 -9.49 -14.26
C PHE A 20 -8.54 -9.78 -15.54
N ASP A 21 -9.86 -9.90 -15.41
CA ASP A 21 -10.75 -10.07 -16.56
C ASP A 21 -11.11 -8.75 -17.27
N GLY A 22 -10.66 -7.62 -16.72
CA GLY A 22 -10.99 -6.28 -17.22
C GLY A 22 -12.39 -5.78 -16.87
N LYS A 23 -13.13 -6.53 -16.04
CA LYS A 23 -14.53 -6.25 -15.66
C LYS A 23 -14.75 -6.20 -14.15
N GLY A 24 -13.69 -6.24 -13.36
CA GLY A 24 -13.74 -6.21 -11.91
C GLY A 24 -13.50 -7.55 -11.23
N GLY A 25 -13.31 -8.63 -11.98
CA GLY A 25 -12.93 -9.94 -11.49
C GLY A 25 -11.49 -10.29 -11.80
N ALA A 26 -11.00 -11.33 -11.15
CA ALA A 26 -9.69 -11.89 -11.39
C ALA A 26 -9.67 -13.38 -11.01
N ARG A 27 -8.74 -14.09 -11.57
CA ARG A 27 -8.51 -15.51 -11.29
C ARG A 27 -7.01 -15.83 -11.27
N PRO A 28 -6.63 -16.98 -10.68
CA PRO A 28 -5.23 -17.40 -10.71
C PRO A 28 -4.66 -17.49 -12.14
N LEU A 29 -3.40 -17.10 -12.26
CA LEU A 29 -2.65 -17.14 -13.51
C LEU A 29 -2.51 -18.58 -14.02
N GLU A 30 -2.74 -18.78 -15.31
CA GLU A 30 -2.53 -20.03 -16.04
C GLU A 30 -1.49 -19.85 -17.16
N ASP A 31 -0.83 -20.93 -17.56
CA ASP A 31 0.24 -20.89 -18.57
C ASP A 31 -0.21 -20.33 -19.92
N ASN A 32 -1.47 -20.55 -20.27
CA ASN A 32 -2.05 -20.11 -21.54
C ASN A 32 -2.55 -18.65 -21.52
N ASP A 33 -2.51 -17.99 -20.35
CA ASP A 33 -2.94 -16.61 -20.25
C ASP A 33 -2.04 -15.69 -21.08
N VAL A 34 -2.66 -14.68 -21.67
CA VAL A 34 -1.98 -13.58 -22.35
C VAL A 34 -2.13 -12.33 -21.48
N ILE A 35 -1.02 -11.85 -20.97
CA ILE A 35 -0.95 -10.66 -20.14
C ILE A 35 -0.74 -9.45 -21.02
N ASP A 36 -1.66 -8.51 -20.98
CA ASP A 36 -1.64 -7.28 -21.74
C ASP A 36 -2.37 -6.15 -20.98
N HIS A 37 -2.56 -5.00 -21.63
CA HIS A 37 -3.30 -3.88 -21.06
C HIS A 37 -4.73 -4.25 -20.63
N ALA A 38 -5.42 -5.06 -21.41
CA ALA A 38 -6.82 -5.45 -21.15
C ALA A 38 -6.94 -6.54 -20.06
N HIS A 39 -5.89 -7.32 -19.89
CA HIS A 39 -5.81 -8.44 -18.93
C HIS A 39 -4.53 -8.35 -18.13
N PRO A 40 -4.42 -7.35 -17.22
CA PRO A 40 -3.22 -7.20 -16.40
C PRO A 40 -3.05 -8.37 -15.44
N CYS A 41 -1.80 -8.60 -15.04
CA CYS A 41 -1.45 -9.60 -14.04
C CYS A 41 -0.89 -8.91 -12.79
N TRP A 42 -1.40 -9.31 -11.63
CA TRP A 42 -0.90 -8.88 -10.34
C TRP A 42 -0.15 -10.02 -9.67
N LEU A 43 1.14 -9.78 -9.42
CA LEU A 43 2.01 -10.65 -8.66
C LEU A 43 2.25 -10.01 -7.29
N HIS A 44 1.99 -10.77 -6.22
CA HIS A 44 2.24 -10.31 -4.85
C HIS A 44 3.06 -11.34 -4.10
N LEU A 45 4.15 -10.91 -3.49
CA LEU A 45 5.09 -11.84 -2.85
C LEU A 45 5.69 -11.30 -1.55
N ASN A 46 6.02 -12.24 -0.69
CA ASN A 46 6.88 -11.99 0.46
C ASN A 46 8.35 -12.18 0.02
N TYR A 47 9.11 -11.08 -0.07
CA TYR A 47 10.50 -11.13 -0.54
C TYR A 47 11.45 -11.87 0.42
N THR A 48 11.02 -12.21 1.64
CA THR A 48 11.80 -13.01 2.58
C THR A 48 11.55 -14.52 2.45
N HIS A 49 10.50 -14.92 1.71
CA HIS A 49 10.26 -16.34 1.42
C HIS A 49 11.31 -16.84 0.39
N PRO A 50 12.01 -17.96 0.64
CA PRO A 50 13.12 -18.40 -0.22
C PRO A 50 12.77 -18.51 -1.71
N ASP A 51 11.66 -19.14 -2.04
CA ASP A 51 11.25 -19.35 -3.43
C ASP A 51 10.87 -18.01 -4.12
N SER A 52 10.23 -17.12 -3.39
CA SER A 52 9.88 -15.78 -3.88
C SER A 52 11.12 -14.92 -4.06
N ALA A 53 12.06 -14.98 -3.11
CA ALA A 53 13.33 -14.26 -3.19
C ALA A 53 14.16 -14.72 -4.40
N ASP A 54 14.24 -16.03 -4.64
CA ASP A 54 14.97 -16.61 -5.77
C ASP A 54 14.34 -16.19 -7.11
N TRP A 55 13.02 -16.24 -7.21
CA TRP A 55 12.30 -15.78 -8.39
C TRP A 55 12.55 -14.30 -8.65
N LEU A 56 12.41 -13.46 -7.63
CA LEU A 56 12.61 -12.01 -7.73
C LEU A 56 14.05 -11.68 -8.17
N ALA A 57 15.03 -12.40 -7.65
CA ALA A 57 16.43 -12.18 -7.97
C ALA A 57 16.81 -12.58 -9.41
N SER A 58 16.06 -13.48 -10.03
CA SER A 58 16.43 -14.10 -11.33
C SER A 58 15.46 -13.80 -12.46
N THR A 59 14.27 -13.25 -12.20
CA THR A 59 13.29 -13.04 -13.26
C THR A 59 13.78 -12.05 -14.32
N PRO A 60 13.73 -12.41 -15.61
CA PRO A 60 14.11 -11.52 -16.71
C PRO A 60 13.04 -10.44 -17.00
N LEU A 61 11.86 -10.54 -16.40
CA LEU A 61 10.76 -9.59 -16.59
C LEU A 61 11.06 -8.20 -16.02
N LEU A 62 11.94 -8.13 -15.03
CA LEU A 62 12.24 -6.91 -14.30
C LEU A 62 13.70 -6.54 -14.48
N PRO A 63 14.02 -5.25 -14.71
CA PRO A 63 15.39 -4.76 -14.67
C PRO A 63 16.06 -5.00 -13.32
N ASN A 64 17.38 -5.13 -13.31
CA ASN A 64 18.15 -5.38 -12.07
C ASN A 64 17.88 -4.35 -10.97
N ASN A 65 17.85 -3.06 -11.34
CA ASN A 65 17.58 -1.98 -10.38
C ASN A 65 16.18 -2.06 -9.78
N VAL A 66 15.19 -2.53 -10.52
CA VAL A 66 13.82 -2.76 -10.03
C VAL A 66 13.78 -3.93 -9.07
N ARG A 67 14.43 -5.06 -9.44
CA ARG A 67 14.50 -6.25 -8.57
C ARG A 67 15.13 -5.93 -7.22
N ASP A 68 16.26 -5.20 -7.24
CA ASP A 68 16.97 -4.78 -6.02
C ASP A 68 16.08 -3.87 -5.16
N ALA A 69 15.37 -2.94 -5.78
CA ALA A 69 14.47 -2.03 -5.06
C ALA A 69 13.27 -2.76 -4.45
N LEU A 70 12.69 -3.74 -5.14
CA LEU A 70 11.56 -4.53 -4.64
C LEU A 70 11.94 -5.42 -3.45
N ALA A 71 13.19 -5.87 -3.39
CA ALA A 71 13.75 -6.65 -2.27
C ALA A 71 14.43 -5.79 -1.19
N GLY A 72 14.50 -4.47 -1.39
CA GLY A 72 15.24 -3.55 -0.52
C GLY A 72 14.47 -3.13 0.73
N GLU A 73 15.17 -2.48 1.64
CA GLU A 73 14.66 -2.01 2.93
C GLU A 73 14.29 -0.53 2.95
N SER A 74 13.99 0.09 1.82
CA SER A 74 13.58 1.49 1.79
C SER A 74 12.28 1.66 2.58
N LEU A 75 12.30 2.53 3.57
CA LEU A 75 11.19 2.69 4.51
C LEU A 75 10.33 3.93 4.21
N ARG A 76 10.87 4.90 3.49
CA ARG A 76 10.18 6.16 3.23
C ARG A 76 9.27 6.05 2.00
N PRO A 77 7.99 6.45 2.09
CA PRO A 77 7.13 6.55 0.93
C PRO A 77 7.74 7.43 -0.16
N ARG A 78 7.76 6.89 -1.38
CA ARG A 78 8.31 7.58 -2.55
C ARG A 78 7.76 6.98 -3.84
N VAL A 79 7.84 7.74 -4.91
CA VAL A 79 7.54 7.29 -6.26
C VAL A 79 8.70 7.66 -7.18
N SER A 80 9.09 6.72 -8.06
CA SER A 80 10.18 6.90 -9.03
C SER A 80 9.80 6.25 -10.35
N ARG A 81 10.09 6.92 -11.46
CA ARG A 81 10.04 6.27 -12.78
C ARG A 81 11.26 5.40 -12.96
N MET A 82 11.05 4.17 -13.46
CA MET A 82 12.12 3.22 -13.79
C MET A 82 11.83 2.58 -15.15
N GLY A 83 12.48 3.07 -16.19
CA GLY A 83 12.18 2.66 -17.56
C GLY A 83 10.75 3.03 -17.94
N ASP A 84 10.00 2.07 -18.44
CA ASP A 84 8.58 2.25 -18.81
C ASP A 84 7.62 2.08 -17.63
N GLY A 85 8.13 1.65 -16.49
CA GLY A 85 7.33 1.41 -15.29
C GLY A 85 7.55 2.45 -14.20
N THR A 86 6.79 2.29 -13.12
CA THR A 86 6.83 3.15 -11.95
C THR A 86 7.04 2.30 -10.70
N LEU A 87 8.00 2.70 -9.87
CA LEU A 87 8.27 2.09 -8.57
C LEU A 87 7.70 2.96 -7.47
N ILE A 88 6.89 2.37 -6.59
CA ILE A 88 6.20 3.05 -5.52
C ILE A 88 6.49 2.33 -4.20
N THR A 89 6.89 3.07 -3.18
CA THR A 89 7.01 2.57 -1.81
C THR A 89 5.93 3.21 -0.96
N LEU A 90 5.16 2.39 -0.27
CA LEU A 90 4.06 2.82 0.59
C LEU A 90 4.23 2.23 1.99
N ARG A 91 3.68 2.93 2.99
CA ARG A 91 3.58 2.42 4.36
C ARG A 91 2.14 2.12 4.70
N CYS A 92 1.93 1.02 5.37
CA CYS A 92 0.61 0.46 5.67
C CYS A 92 0.46 0.25 7.16
N ILE A 93 -0.75 0.36 7.66
CA ILE A 93 -1.05 0.04 9.06
C ILE A 93 -0.75 -1.44 9.31
N ASN A 94 -0.01 -1.71 10.39
CA ASN A 94 0.28 -3.07 10.84
C ASN A 94 -0.97 -3.65 11.50
N GLY A 95 -1.50 -4.72 10.92
CA GLY A 95 -2.67 -5.43 11.45
C GLY A 95 -2.32 -6.59 12.37
N SER A 96 -1.05 -6.85 12.62
CA SER A 96 -0.63 -7.92 13.53
C SER A 96 -0.77 -7.47 14.98
N THR A 97 -1.58 -8.20 15.76
CA THR A 97 -1.79 -7.93 17.18
C THR A 97 -0.59 -8.33 18.06
N ASP A 98 0.31 -9.16 17.54
CA ASP A 98 1.45 -9.72 18.27
C ASP A 98 2.72 -8.88 18.12
N GLU A 99 2.68 -7.87 17.26
CA GLU A 99 3.83 -7.04 16.97
C GLU A 99 3.65 -5.61 17.50
N ARG A 100 4.73 -4.85 17.48
CA ARG A 100 4.73 -3.48 17.97
C ARG A 100 3.70 -2.63 17.23
N PRO A 101 2.66 -2.13 17.90
CA PRO A 101 1.57 -1.42 17.24
C PRO A 101 1.98 -0.06 16.65
N ASP A 102 3.20 0.38 16.92
CA ASP A 102 3.78 1.61 16.40
C ASP A 102 4.56 1.41 15.09
N GLN A 103 4.62 0.17 14.56
CA GLN A 103 5.33 -0.11 13.31
C GLN A 103 4.38 -0.15 12.13
N LEU A 104 4.71 0.63 11.11
CA LEU A 104 4.05 0.56 9.82
C LEU A 104 4.75 -0.45 8.92
N VAL A 105 3.97 -1.22 8.18
CA VAL A 105 4.48 -2.20 7.21
C VAL A 105 4.84 -1.50 5.92
N ALA A 106 5.98 -1.83 5.33
CA ALA A 106 6.36 -1.33 4.02
C ALA A 106 5.86 -2.26 2.91
N MET A 107 5.29 -1.68 1.87
CA MET A 107 4.94 -2.36 0.63
C MET A 107 5.59 -1.63 -0.53
N ARG A 108 6.16 -2.37 -1.47
CA ARG A 108 6.74 -1.82 -2.68
C ARG A 108 5.98 -2.36 -3.88
N VAL A 109 5.78 -1.51 -4.85
CA VAL A 109 5.04 -1.86 -6.07
C VAL A 109 5.83 -1.36 -7.27
N TYR A 110 6.11 -2.26 -8.20
CA TYR A 110 6.50 -1.88 -9.55
C TYR A 110 5.34 -2.20 -10.50
N MET A 111 5.00 -1.24 -11.33
CA MET A 111 3.89 -1.44 -12.24
C MET A 111 4.08 -0.65 -13.54
N ASP A 112 3.51 -1.21 -14.58
CA ASP A 112 3.35 -0.60 -15.88
C ASP A 112 1.90 -0.80 -16.38
N ASP A 113 1.73 -0.84 -17.69
CA ASP A 113 0.43 -0.93 -18.35
C ASP A 113 -0.26 -2.30 -18.23
N GLY A 114 0.44 -3.36 -17.86
CA GLY A 114 -0.12 -4.71 -17.81
C GLY A 114 0.44 -5.60 -16.72
N LEU A 115 1.43 -5.14 -15.98
CA LEU A 115 2.08 -5.92 -14.93
C LEU A 115 2.13 -5.13 -13.64
N ILE A 116 1.70 -5.77 -12.56
CA ILE A 116 1.79 -5.24 -11.20
C ILE A 116 2.60 -6.25 -10.38
N VAL A 117 3.72 -5.81 -9.81
CA VAL A 117 4.53 -6.62 -8.88
C VAL A 117 4.62 -5.90 -7.55
N SER A 118 3.95 -6.43 -6.55
CA SER A 118 3.97 -5.89 -5.19
C SER A 118 4.71 -6.83 -4.25
N THR A 119 5.52 -6.26 -3.36
CA THR A 119 6.33 -7.02 -2.41
C THR A 119 6.16 -6.50 -0.99
N ARG A 120 6.25 -7.41 -0.05
CA ARG A 120 6.15 -7.12 1.38
C ARG A 120 6.95 -8.12 2.18
N GLN A 121 7.31 -7.78 3.41
CA GLN A 121 7.75 -8.73 4.42
C GLN A 121 6.55 -9.17 5.27
N ARG A 122 5.87 -8.23 5.88
CA ARG A 122 4.68 -8.46 6.72
C ARG A 122 3.41 -8.29 5.92
N LYS A 123 2.36 -8.98 6.34
CA LYS A 123 1.06 -8.93 5.66
C LYS A 123 0.49 -7.51 5.64
N VAL A 124 -0.01 -7.10 4.47
CA VAL A 124 -0.70 -5.83 4.26
C VAL A 124 -2.21 -6.09 4.25
N LEU A 125 -2.90 -5.77 5.34
CA LEU A 125 -4.33 -6.09 5.48
C LEU A 125 -5.21 -5.38 4.46
N ALA A 126 -4.87 -4.16 4.07
CA ALA A 126 -5.66 -3.42 3.09
C ALA A 126 -5.75 -4.12 1.73
N LEU A 127 -4.78 -4.98 1.37
CA LEU A 127 -4.84 -5.78 0.14
C LEU A 127 -5.93 -6.85 0.20
N ASP A 128 -6.31 -7.32 1.38
CA ASP A 128 -7.42 -8.27 1.51
C ASP A 128 -8.74 -7.65 1.01
N ASP A 129 -8.95 -6.35 1.22
CA ASP A 129 -10.12 -5.63 0.73
C ASP A 129 -10.18 -5.66 -0.80
N VAL A 130 -9.05 -5.40 -1.45
CA VAL A 130 -8.94 -5.44 -2.92
C VAL A 130 -9.12 -6.86 -3.46
N VAL A 131 -8.53 -7.85 -2.81
CA VAL A 131 -8.70 -9.27 -3.18
C VAL A 131 -10.16 -9.71 -3.06
N ASN A 132 -10.84 -9.32 -1.99
CA ASN A 132 -12.24 -9.64 -1.80
C ASN A 132 -13.13 -9.00 -2.88
N ASP A 133 -12.88 -7.74 -3.22
CA ASP A 133 -13.59 -7.07 -4.31
C ASP A 133 -13.39 -7.78 -5.66
N LEU A 134 -12.17 -8.23 -5.95
CA LEU A 134 -11.88 -9.02 -7.15
C LEU A 134 -12.60 -10.36 -7.16
N LYS A 135 -12.70 -11.03 -6.01
CA LYS A 135 -13.46 -12.28 -5.88
C LYS A 135 -14.96 -12.09 -6.13
N GLU A 136 -15.49 -10.93 -5.74
CA GLU A 136 -16.91 -10.58 -5.91
C GLU A 136 -17.21 -9.97 -7.30
N GLY A 137 -16.20 -9.74 -8.13
CA GLY A 137 -16.36 -9.14 -9.44
C GLY A 137 -16.57 -7.64 -9.44
N THR A 138 -16.27 -6.97 -8.33
CA THR A 138 -16.41 -5.52 -8.12
C THR A 138 -15.08 -4.81 -7.90
N GLY A 139 -13.99 -5.50 -8.21
CA GLY A 139 -12.63 -5.02 -8.02
C GLY A 139 -12.10 -4.16 -9.16
N PRO A 140 -10.81 -3.84 -9.12
CA PRO A 140 -10.16 -3.05 -10.15
C PRO A 140 -10.18 -3.75 -11.52
N THR A 141 -10.28 -2.95 -12.58
CA THR A 141 -10.39 -3.43 -13.96
C THR A 141 -9.08 -3.30 -14.74
N ASP A 142 -8.17 -2.44 -14.30
CA ASP A 142 -6.87 -2.20 -14.92
C ASP A 142 -5.81 -1.81 -13.87
N CYS A 143 -4.59 -1.57 -14.32
CA CYS A 143 -3.49 -1.20 -13.43
C CYS A 143 -3.76 0.12 -12.68
N GLY A 144 -4.31 1.12 -13.35
CA GLY A 144 -4.62 2.40 -12.74
C GLY A 144 -5.68 2.30 -11.66
N SER A 145 -6.77 1.57 -11.91
CA SER A 145 -7.82 1.34 -10.91
C SER A 145 -7.32 0.49 -9.75
N TRP A 146 -6.44 -0.47 -9.99
CA TRP A 146 -5.81 -1.24 -8.91
C TRP A 146 -5.03 -0.33 -7.96
N LEU A 147 -4.20 0.56 -8.50
CA LEU A 147 -3.43 1.48 -7.67
C LEU A 147 -4.32 2.40 -6.85
N VAL A 148 -5.35 2.95 -7.47
CA VAL A 148 -6.33 3.81 -6.78
C VAL A 148 -7.05 3.05 -5.68
N ASP A 149 -7.53 1.85 -5.95
CA ASP A 149 -8.26 1.03 -4.97
C ASP A 149 -7.37 0.63 -3.80
N VAL A 150 -6.11 0.29 -4.06
CA VAL A 150 -5.12 -0.01 -3.01
C VAL A 150 -4.84 1.22 -2.15
N CYS A 151 -4.55 2.36 -2.76
CA CYS A 151 -4.28 3.60 -2.02
C CYS A 151 -5.51 4.07 -1.23
N ASP A 152 -6.71 3.88 -1.76
CA ASP A 152 -7.96 4.16 -1.06
C ASP A 152 -8.12 3.27 0.18
N ALA A 153 -7.92 1.97 0.04
CA ALA A 153 -7.97 1.02 1.16
C ALA A 153 -6.90 1.31 2.22
N LEU A 154 -5.66 1.62 1.81
CA LEU A 154 -4.60 2.03 2.73
C LEU A 154 -4.97 3.29 3.52
N THR A 155 -5.61 4.25 2.86
CA THR A 155 -6.03 5.51 3.49
C THR A 155 -7.21 5.29 4.43
N ASP A 156 -8.14 4.39 4.11
CA ASP A 156 -9.22 4.00 5.02
C ASP A 156 -8.66 3.40 6.32
N HIS A 157 -7.72 2.47 6.23
CA HIS A 157 -7.08 1.87 7.39
C HIS A 157 -6.29 2.90 8.20
N ALA A 158 -5.58 3.82 7.55
CA ALA A 158 -4.88 4.91 8.22
C ALA A 158 -5.85 5.85 8.94
N SER A 159 -6.98 6.20 8.32
CA SER A 159 -8.01 7.07 8.90
C SER A 159 -8.65 6.43 10.14
N GLU A 160 -8.97 5.15 10.08
CA GLU A 160 -9.49 4.39 11.23
C GLU A 160 -8.48 4.38 12.39
N PHE A 161 -7.21 4.17 12.10
CA PHE A 161 -6.17 4.18 13.13
C PHE A 161 -6.00 5.56 13.77
N ILE A 162 -6.06 6.64 12.98
CA ILE A 162 -6.02 8.01 13.48
C ILE A 162 -7.23 8.30 14.39
N GLU A 163 -8.42 7.85 14.01
CA GLU A 163 -9.62 7.99 14.86
C GLU A 163 -9.47 7.24 16.18
N GLU A 164 -8.92 6.03 16.17
CA GLU A 164 -8.63 5.27 17.39
C GLU A 164 -7.66 6.02 18.32
N LEU A 165 -6.61 6.61 17.76
CA LEU A 165 -5.66 7.42 18.53
C LEU A 165 -6.33 8.67 19.11
N HIS A 166 -7.19 9.32 18.34
CA HIS A 166 -7.95 10.48 18.78
C HIS A 166 -8.89 10.11 19.93
N ASP A 167 -9.62 9.02 19.83
CA ASP A 167 -10.52 8.54 20.89
C ASP A 167 -9.74 8.23 22.18
N LYS A 168 -8.57 7.63 22.07
CA LYS A 168 -7.69 7.39 23.23
C LYS A 168 -7.23 8.68 23.91
N ILE A 169 -7.03 9.75 23.15
CA ILE A 169 -6.69 11.07 23.71
C ILE A 169 -7.88 11.66 24.45
N ILE A 170 -9.09 11.58 23.88
CA ILE A 170 -10.32 12.04 24.52
C ILE A 170 -10.53 11.29 25.84
N ASP A 171 -10.41 9.97 25.84
CA ASP A 171 -10.53 9.14 27.03
C ASP A 171 -9.50 9.51 28.09
N LEU A 172 -8.26 9.78 27.68
CA LEU A 172 -7.20 10.23 28.58
C LEU A 172 -7.53 11.57 29.23
N GLU A 173 -8.02 12.55 28.46
CA GLU A 173 -8.43 13.86 28.98
C GLU A 173 -9.60 13.74 29.99
N ASP A 174 -10.60 12.92 29.64
CA ASP A 174 -11.75 12.67 30.51
C ASP A 174 -11.32 12.00 31.83
N ASN A 175 -10.44 11.01 31.77
CA ASN A 175 -9.90 10.34 32.95
C ASN A 175 -9.09 11.28 33.85
N LEU A 176 -8.33 12.20 33.24
CA LEU A 176 -7.60 13.21 34.00
C LEU A 176 -8.53 14.20 34.72
N LEU A 177 -9.65 14.58 34.08
CA LEU A 177 -10.67 15.40 34.70
C LEU A 177 -11.32 14.69 35.91
N ASP A 178 -11.49 13.38 35.85
CA ASP A 178 -12.01 12.54 36.92
C ASP A 178 -10.92 12.13 37.92
N GLN A 179 -9.73 12.72 37.84
CA GLN A 179 -8.57 12.45 38.70
C GLN A 179 -8.09 10.99 38.66
N GLN A 180 -8.36 10.28 37.56
CA GLN A 180 -7.83 8.95 37.32
C GLN A 180 -6.42 9.06 36.73
N ILE A 181 -5.50 8.22 37.23
CA ILE A 181 -4.13 8.18 36.73
C ILE A 181 -4.05 7.14 35.62
N PRO A 182 -3.62 7.51 34.38
CA PRO A 182 -3.45 6.55 33.30
C PRO A 182 -2.33 5.56 33.61
N PRO A 183 -2.33 4.36 32.96
CA PRO A 183 -1.23 3.42 33.09
C PRO A 183 0.11 4.05 32.71
N ARG A 184 1.17 3.65 33.43
CA ARG A 184 2.52 4.16 33.17
C ARG A 184 2.95 3.90 31.73
N GLY A 185 3.45 4.91 31.05
CA GLY A 185 3.92 4.83 29.67
C GLY A 185 2.82 4.92 28.62
N PHE A 186 1.55 4.98 29.00
CA PHE A 186 0.43 5.07 28.03
C PHE A 186 0.52 6.34 27.16
N LEU A 187 0.74 7.49 27.77
CA LEU A 187 0.89 8.76 27.04
C LEU A 187 2.10 8.75 26.10
N ALA A 188 3.23 8.20 26.58
CA ALA A 188 4.45 8.10 25.78
C ALA A 188 4.25 7.20 24.56
N LEU A 189 3.57 6.06 24.70
CA LEU A 189 3.24 5.16 23.59
C LEU A 189 2.31 5.85 22.58
N LEU A 190 1.26 6.49 23.06
CA LEU A 190 0.30 7.20 22.22
C LEU A 190 0.97 8.31 21.42
N ARG A 191 1.81 9.10 22.06
CA ARG A 191 2.60 10.14 21.40
C ARG A 191 3.55 9.57 20.34
N LYS A 192 4.21 8.46 20.66
CA LYS A 192 5.11 7.76 19.72
C LYS A 192 4.36 7.29 18.46
N GLN A 193 3.19 6.69 18.63
CA GLN A 193 2.35 6.25 17.50
C GLN A 193 1.95 7.43 16.59
N LEU A 194 1.54 8.56 17.18
CA LEU A 194 1.21 9.78 16.44
C LEU A 194 2.42 10.32 15.66
N ILE A 195 3.59 10.36 16.26
CA ILE A 195 4.82 10.86 15.63
C ILE A 195 5.24 9.94 14.48
N VAL A 196 5.14 8.62 14.63
CA VAL A 196 5.43 7.64 13.59
C VAL A 196 4.45 7.81 12.42
N MET A 197 3.16 7.94 12.70
CA MET A 197 2.15 8.20 11.67
C MET A 197 2.47 9.47 10.89
N ARG A 198 2.78 10.57 11.55
CA ARG A 198 3.14 11.82 10.87
C ARG A 198 4.39 11.65 10.00
N ARG A 199 5.41 10.98 10.50
CA ARG A 199 6.68 10.77 9.80
C ARG A 199 6.50 10.09 8.45
N TYR A 200 5.62 9.08 8.36
CA TYR A 200 5.44 8.29 7.15
C TYR A 200 4.24 8.71 6.31
N MET A 201 3.18 9.22 6.91
CA MET A 201 2.00 9.65 6.16
C MET A 201 2.18 11.00 5.46
N THR A 202 3.05 11.86 5.95
CA THR A 202 3.39 13.12 5.25
C THR A 202 4.01 12.86 3.87
N PRO A 203 5.09 12.08 3.73
CA PRO A 203 5.61 11.74 2.40
C PRO A 203 4.63 10.88 1.59
N GLN A 204 3.80 10.05 2.22
CA GLN A 204 2.81 9.26 1.50
C GLN A 204 1.73 10.12 0.84
N ARG A 205 1.25 11.16 1.50
CA ARG A 205 0.37 12.14 0.88
C ARG A 205 1.02 12.79 -0.35
N ASP A 206 2.31 13.12 -0.26
CA ASP A 206 3.06 13.68 -1.39
C ASP A 206 3.18 12.68 -2.55
N VAL A 207 3.34 11.40 -2.27
CA VAL A 207 3.29 10.33 -3.29
C VAL A 207 1.93 10.32 -3.99
N TYR A 208 0.84 10.36 -3.26
CA TYR A 208 -0.51 10.36 -3.83
C TYR A 208 -0.76 11.61 -4.69
N ALA A 209 -0.36 12.79 -4.21
CA ALA A 209 -0.47 14.04 -4.95
C ALA A 209 0.37 14.02 -6.24
N ARG A 210 1.57 13.44 -6.20
CA ARG A 210 2.42 13.30 -7.36
C ARG A 210 1.83 12.33 -8.38
N LEU A 211 1.30 11.18 -7.96
CA LEU A 211 0.61 10.24 -8.85
C LEU A 211 -0.62 10.88 -9.52
N ALA A 212 -1.33 11.74 -8.80
CA ALA A 212 -2.47 12.49 -9.34
C ALA A 212 -2.06 13.51 -10.40
N SER A 213 -0.86 14.06 -10.32
CA SER A 213 -0.36 15.10 -11.23
C SER A 213 0.43 14.56 -12.42
N GLU A 214 1.02 13.37 -12.31
CA GLU A 214 1.79 12.76 -13.39
C GLU A 214 0.89 12.16 -14.48
N ARG A 215 1.32 12.30 -15.73
CA ARG A 215 0.63 11.69 -16.87
C ARG A 215 1.24 10.33 -17.18
N LEU A 216 0.82 9.34 -16.43
CA LEU A 216 1.18 7.95 -16.67
C LEU A 216 0.23 7.36 -17.71
N SER A 217 0.76 6.63 -18.70
CA SER A 217 -0.03 6.09 -19.82
C SER A 217 -1.12 5.10 -19.36
N TRP A 218 -0.93 4.47 -18.20
CA TRP A 218 -1.83 3.49 -17.62
C TRP A 218 -2.80 4.08 -16.58
N MET A 219 -2.83 5.42 -16.41
CA MET A 219 -3.81 6.12 -15.56
C MET A 219 -4.61 7.14 -16.38
N ASN A 220 -5.93 7.10 -16.23
CA ASN A 220 -6.83 8.06 -16.86
C ASN A 220 -7.13 9.27 -15.94
N ASP A 221 -7.87 10.25 -16.44
CA ASP A 221 -8.19 11.48 -15.72
C ASP A 221 -9.07 11.22 -14.49
N ASP A 222 -10.01 10.28 -14.55
CA ASP A 222 -10.84 9.87 -13.41
C ASP A 222 -10.01 9.26 -12.30
N GLN A 223 -9.08 8.38 -12.63
CA GLN A 223 -8.18 7.76 -11.68
C GLN A 223 -7.27 8.80 -11.02
N ARG A 224 -6.77 9.77 -11.77
CA ARG A 224 -5.99 10.89 -11.22
C ARG A 224 -6.80 11.74 -10.26
N ARG A 225 -8.06 12.05 -10.58
CA ARG A 225 -8.96 12.78 -9.67
C ARG A 225 -9.21 12.01 -8.38
N ARG A 226 -9.47 10.71 -8.47
CA ARG A 226 -9.63 9.85 -7.29
C ARG A 226 -8.36 9.82 -6.45
N MET A 227 -7.19 9.77 -7.07
CA MET A 227 -5.90 9.82 -6.37
C MET A 227 -5.71 11.16 -5.64
N GLN A 228 -6.13 12.28 -6.25
CA GLN A 228 -6.09 13.59 -5.59
C GLN A 228 -7.03 13.64 -4.38
N ASP A 229 -8.22 13.07 -4.48
CA ASP A 229 -9.16 12.97 -3.34
C ASP A 229 -8.57 12.14 -2.20
N ILE A 230 -7.87 11.07 -2.51
CA ILE A 230 -7.15 10.24 -1.52
C ILE A 230 -6.05 11.05 -0.84
N ALA A 231 -5.25 11.80 -1.59
CA ALA A 231 -4.23 12.70 -1.04
C ALA A 231 -4.83 13.75 -0.12
N ASP A 232 -5.94 14.36 -0.50
CA ASP A 232 -6.64 15.38 0.30
C ASP A 232 -7.20 14.78 1.61
N ARG A 233 -7.76 13.57 1.52
CA ARG A 233 -8.26 12.85 2.70
C ARG A 233 -7.14 12.50 3.67
N LEU A 234 -6.01 12.05 3.19
CA LEU A 234 -4.83 11.81 4.03
C LEU A 234 -4.29 13.11 4.64
N GLY A 235 -4.32 14.21 3.89
CA GLY A 235 -3.97 15.55 4.37
C GLY A 235 -4.82 16.00 5.55
N ARG A 236 -6.14 15.75 5.52
CA ARG A 236 -7.02 16.02 6.67
C ARG A 236 -6.68 15.14 7.88
N GLY A 237 -6.34 13.88 7.66
CA GLY A 237 -5.86 12.99 8.72
C GLY A 237 -4.56 13.48 9.36
N LEU A 238 -3.65 14.04 8.57
CA LEU A 238 -2.40 14.64 9.07
C LEU A 238 -2.65 15.87 9.94
N ASP A 239 -3.61 16.72 9.58
CA ASP A 239 -4.03 17.86 10.41
C ASP A 239 -4.58 17.39 11.75
N GLU A 240 -5.35 16.32 11.77
CA GLU A 240 -5.85 15.70 12.98
C GLU A 240 -4.72 15.12 13.85
N ILE A 241 -3.74 14.46 13.23
CA ILE A 241 -2.55 13.98 13.94
C ILE A 241 -1.80 15.14 14.60
N ASP A 242 -1.59 16.25 13.91
CA ASP A 242 -0.92 17.44 14.47
C ASP A 242 -1.69 18.02 15.65
N SER A 243 -3.00 18.08 15.55
CA SER A 243 -3.86 18.48 16.66
C SER A 243 -3.72 17.55 17.85
N CYS A 244 -3.72 16.25 17.63
CA CYS A 244 -3.54 15.23 18.66
C CYS A 244 -2.17 15.34 19.34
N ILE A 245 -1.10 15.53 18.57
CA ILE A 245 0.27 15.71 19.12
C ILE A 245 0.30 16.94 20.03
N ALA A 246 -0.29 18.06 19.63
CA ALA A 246 -0.36 19.27 20.43
C ALA A 246 -1.08 19.03 21.76
N ARG A 247 -2.14 18.24 21.77
CA ARG A 247 -2.90 17.87 22.98
C ARG A 247 -2.13 16.96 23.93
N THR A 248 -1.16 16.21 23.43
CA THR A 248 -0.29 15.33 24.23
C THR A 248 0.96 16.02 24.77
N ALA A 249 1.18 17.28 24.42
CA ALA A 249 2.39 18.05 24.79
C ALA A 249 2.31 18.72 26.17
N VAL A 250 1.58 18.14 27.09
CA VAL A 250 1.40 18.70 28.48
C VAL A 250 2.45 18.15 29.44
#